data_98649bd89148ba61d151d6c6e9668c5b
#
_entry.id   98649bd89148ba61d151d6c6e9668c5b
#
_cell.length_a   1.000
_cell.length_b   1.000
_cell.length_c   1.000
_cell.angle_alpha   90.00
_cell.angle_beta   90.00
_cell.angle_gamma   90.00
#
_symmetry.space_group_name_H-M   'P 1'
#
loop_
_entity.id
_entity.type
_entity.pdbx_description
1 polymer ?
#
loop_
_entity_poly.entity_id
_entity_poly.type
_entity_poly.pdbx_seq_one_letter_code
_entity_poly.pdbx_strand_id
1 'polypeptide(L)'
;MATFIVTLPDGNTLSGANYFPGKVGAAHISARPLVVAVHGGSYTSDYFDADGNHSIRHLSESLGIPVIAIDRPCYQSTPPLPATLAHSSFIQDQGRYLHQTILPFLWKQHASSLDVSSIFLYAHSIGGAIAVVTASLHESLQQPALYPLCGISISGVGSNVKRLPMEEFNMDLQKMKGISLRFPNAQKDVMMLGPSNLYDPAILKQTERLQHEILLEELYDINVLWPDYWRKYAAEVEVSVLYTLGEYDSLWNNTDQDVKDFAAGFVKATSVEAKRLLLAPHCIEHSLQATGLILRTFGFAIESAVQLKLRTLSCG
;
A
#
# COMPACT_ATOMS: atom_id res chain seq x y z
N MET A 1 -16.79 4.07 -3.69
CA MET A 1 -16.39 2.95 -4.59
C MET A 1 -17.40 1.80 -4.47
N ALA A 2 -17.45 0.88 -5.44
CA ALA A 2 -18.34 -0.29 -5.38
C ALA A 2 -17.60 -1.43 -4.65
N THR A 3 -18.23 -2.04 -3.65
CA THR A 3 -17.66 -3.18 -2.92
C THR A 3 -17.77 -4.46 -3.74
N PHE A 4 -16.82 -5.38 -3.56
CA PHE A 4 -16.85 -6.69 -4.20
C PHE A 4 -16.39 -7.79 -3.22
N ILE A 5 -16.83 -9.01 -3.47
CA ILE A 5 -16.31 -10.24 -2.89
C ILE A 5 -16.16 -11.24 -4.02
N VAL A 6 -14.96 -11.81 -4.19
CA VAL A 6 -14.65 -12.78 -5.24
C VAL A 6 -13.92 -13.99 -4.68
N THR A 7 -14.02 -15.13 -5.35
CA THR A 7 -13.27 -16.34 -5.00
C THR A 7 -11.95 -16.38 -5.76
N LEU A 8 -10.85 -16.51 -5.04
CA LEU A 8 -9.50 -16.67 -5.59
C LEU A 8 -9.25 -18.11 -6.07
N PRO A 9 -8.20 -18.35 -6.87
CA PRO A 9 -7.87 -19.67 -7.40
C PRO A 9 -7.60 -20.75 -6.33
N ASP A 10 -7.16 -20.33 -5.14
CA ASP A 10 -6.89 -21.22 -3.99
C ASP A 10 -8.15 -21.53 -3.15
N GLY A 11 -9.31 -21.02 -3.56
CA GLY A 11 -10.59 -21.19 -2.87
C GLY A 11 -10.88 -20.15 -1.78
N ASN A 12 -9.92 -19.30 -1.41
CA ASN A 12 -10.14 -18.20 -0.47
C ASN A 12 -10.98 -17.09 -1.11
N THR A 13 -11.57 -16.24 -0.27
CA THR A 13 -12.24 -15.02 -0.74
C THR A 13 -11.28 -13.83 -0.72
N LEU A 14 -11.51 -12.89 -1.64
CA LEU A 14 -10.94 -11.54 -1.63
C LEU A 14 -12.09 -10.55 -1.63
N SER A 15 -12.11 -9.67 -0.63
CA SER A 15 -13.01 -8.51 -0.60
C SER A 15 -12.26 -7.22 -0.88
N GLY A 16 -13.01 -6.16 -1.13
CA GLY A 16 -12.46 -4.85 -1.39
C GLY A 16 -13.47 -3.91 -2.03
N ALA A 17 -12.96 -2.82 -2.57
CA ALA A 17 -13.75 -1.85 -3.31
C ALA A 17 -13.06 -1.49 -4.63
N ASN A 18 -13.83 -1.34 -5.70
CA ASN A 18 -13.30 -0.96 -6.99
C ASN A 18 -13.94 0.33 -7.51
N TYR A 19 -13.23 0.99 -8.39
CA TYR A 19 -13.69 2.10 -9.15
C TYR A 19 -13.15 2.01 -10.59
N PHE A 20 -14.06 1.77 -11.52
CA PHE A 20 -13.73 1.64 -12.94
C PHE A 20 -14.34 2.81 -13.70
N PRO A 21 -13.55 3.88 -13.95
CA PRO A 21 -14.07 5.04 -14.66
C PRO A 21 -14.47 4.69 -16.08
N GLY A 22 -15.55 5.32 -16.57
CA GLY A 22 -15.95 5.21 -17.96
C GLY A 22 -14.85 5.69 -18.91
N LYS A 23 -14.87 5.21 -20.16
CA LYS A 23 -13.91 5.65 -21.20
C LYS A 23 -14.13 7.09 -21.68
N VAL A 24 -15.19 7.77 -21.22
CA VAL A 24 -15.57 9.11 -21.68
C VAL A 24 -14.70 10.15 -20.99
N GLY A 25 -13.94 10.91 -21.76
CA GLY A 25 -13.11 12.02 -21.27
C GLY A 25 -11.73 11.63 -20.74
N ALA A 26 -11.36 10.35 -20.79
CA ALA A 26 -10.00 9.95 -20.42
C ALA A 26 -8.98 10.62 -21.33
N ALA A 27 -7.98 11.28 -20.74
CA ALA A 27 -6.82 11.74 -21.47
C ALA A 27 -6.22 10.58 -22.26
N HIS A 28 -5.63 10.85 -23.43
CA HIS A 28 -4.95 9.82 -24.22
C HIS A 28 -3.70 9.36 -23.45
N ILE A 29 -3.85 8.27 -22.68
CA ILE A 29 -2.75 7.66 -21.93
C ILE A 29 -2.22 6.49 -22.78
N SER A 30 -0.97 6.59 -23.23
CA SER A 30 -0.33 5.62 -24.13
C SER A 30 -0.07 4.25 -23.45
N ALA A 31 0.02 4.22 -22.13
CA ALA A 31 0.09 3.01 -21.31
C ALA A 31 -0.71 3.26 -20.02
N ARG A 32 -1.85 2.59 -19.88
CA ARG A 32 -2.79 2.79 -18.78
C ARG A 32 -2.56 1.79 -17.66
N PRO A 33 -2.19 2.19 -16.45
CA PRO A 33 -2.04 1.26 -15.34
C PRO A 33 -3.40 0.90 -14.71
N LEU A 34 -3.48 -0.31 -14.12
CA LEU A 34 -4.45 -0.66 -13.09
C LEU A 34 -3.80 -0.34 -11.73
N VAL A 35 -4.36 0.60 -10.99
CA VAL A 35 -3.89 0.90 -9.63
C VAL A 35 -4.52 -0.09 -8.65
N VAL A 36 -3.68 -0.88 -7.97
CA VAL A 36 -4.12 -1.74 -6.86
C VAL A 36 -3.69 -1.08 -5.56
N ALA A 37 -4.68 -0.69 -4.74
CA ALA A 37 -4.45 0.03 -3.49
C ALA A 37 -4.46 -0.92 -2.29
N VAL A 38 -3.46 -0.80 -1.39
CA VAL A 38 -3.21 -1.71 -0.27
C VAL A 38 -3.13 -0.89 1.03
N HIS A 39 -4.13 -1.07 1.90
CA HIS A 39 -4.29 -0.30 3.14
C HIS A 39 -3.28 -0.65 4.24
N GLY A 40 -3.13 0.23 5.22
CA GLY A 40 -2.33 0.03 6.43
C GLY A 40 -3.02 -0.84 7.49
N GLY A 41 -2.38 -0.98 8.65
CA GLY A 41 -2.96 -1.68 9.80
C GLY A 41 -4.21 -0.98 10.34
N SER A 42 -5.17 -1.73 10.87
CA SER A 42 -6.44 -1.25 11.43
C SER A 42 -7.33 -0.43 10.48
N TYR A 43 -7.15 -0.59 9.18
CA TYR A 43 -7.98 -0.04 8.08
C TYR A 43 -8.40 -1.16 7.13
N THR A 44 -9.24 -0.82 6.15
CA THR A 44 -9.69 -1.68 5.06
C THR A 44 -9.56 -0.94 3.73
N SER A 45 -10.10 -1.48 2.65
CA SER A 45 -10.21 -0.81 1.35
C SER A 45 -10.87 0.57 1.43
N ASP A 46 -11.74 0.79 2.41
CA ASP A 46 -12.39 2.08 2.69
C ASP A 46 -11.43 3.22 3.04
N TYR A 47 -10.19 2.90 3.42
CA TYR A 47 -9.13 3.90 3.65
C TYR A 47 -8.94 4.84 2.45
N PHE A 48 -9.09 4.30 1.24
CA PHE A 48 -8.90 5.05 0.01
C PHE A 48 -10.16 5.80 -0.47
N ASP A 49 -11.27 5.69 0.26
CA ASP A 49 -12.55 6.37 -0.02
C ASP A 49 -13.20 6.80 1.31
N ALA A 50 -12.47 7.57 2.11
CA ALA A 50 -12.86 7.94 3.46
C ALA A 50 -14.11 8.84 3.48
N ASP A 51 -14.14 9.85 2.60
CA ASP A 51 -15.29 10.73 2.40
C ASP A 51 -15.22 11.43 1.04
N GLY A 52 -16.13 12.40 0.80
CA GLY A 52 -16.17 13.15 -0.46
C GLY A 52 -14.92 13.95 -0.78
N ASN A 53 -14.09 14.33 0.21
CA ASN A 53 -12.86 15.10 0.03
C ASN A 53 -11.61 14.22 0.06
N HIS A 54 -11.70 13.05 0.70
CA HIS A 54 -10.59 12.12 0.90
C HIS A 54 -10.89 10.81 0.16
N SER A 55 -10.92 10.87 -1.17
CA SER A 55 -11.20 9.74 -2.04
C SER A 55 -10.31 9.75 -3.27
N ILE A 56 -9.70 8.61 -3.58
CA ILE A 56 -8.94 8.43 -4.83
C ILE A 56 -9.87 8.41 -6.05
N ARG A 57 -11.19 8.21 -5.85
CA ARG A 57 -12.19 8.09 -6.90
C ARG A 57 -12.21 9.30 -7.83
N HIS A 58 -12.17 10.53 -7.30
CA HIS A 58 -12.26 11.75 -8.11
C HIS A 58 -11.12 11.86 -9.12
N LEU A 59 -9.90 11.53 -8.72
CA LEU A 59 -8.75 11.55 -9.61
C LEU A 59 -8.73 10.36 -10.56
N SER A 60 -9.13 9.19 -10.08
CA SER A 60 -9.36 8.01 -10.92
C SER A 60 -10.33 8.34 -12.06
N GLU A 61 -11.47 8.96 -11.74
CA GLU A 61 -12.48 9.39 -12.73
C GLU A 61 -11.93 10.41 -13.71
N SER A 62 -11.30 11.48 -13.20
CA SER A 62 -10.76 12.58 -14.03
C SER A 62 -9.67 12.12 -15.00
N LEU A 63 -8.84 11.17 -14.57
CA LEU A 63 -7.72 10.64 -15.35
C LEU A 63 -8.09 9.37 -16.14
N GLY A 64 -9.25 8.78 -15.90
CA GLY A 64 -9.66 7.53 -16.52
C GLY A 64 -8.83 6.32 -16.07
N ILE A 65 -8.21 6.33 -14.89
CA ILE A 65 -7.35 5.25 -14.37
C ILE A 65 -8.18 4.36 -13.44
N PRO A 66 -8.33 3.05 -13.72
CA PRO A 66 -9.07 2.14 -12.86
C PRO A 66 -8.31 1.85 -11.56
N VAL A 67 -9.08 1.71 -10.47
CA VAL A 67 -8.56 1.43 -9.14
C VAL A 67 -9.28 0.22 -8.54
N ILE A 68 -8.52 -0.65 -7.88
CA ILE A 68 -9.00 -1.71 -6.99
C ILE A 68 -8.32 -1.53 -5.65
N ALA A 69 -9.08 -1.19 -4.60
CA ALA A 69 -8.61 -1.21 -3.22
C ALA A 69 -8.98 -2.56 -2.61
N ILE A 70 -8.00 -3.34 -2.18
CA ILE A 70 -8.22 -4.67 -1.61
C ILE A 70 -8.30 -4.61 -0.09
N ASP A 71 -9.10 -5.50 0.50
CA ASP A 71 -8.99 -5.84 1.91
C ASP A 71 -7.91 -6.92 2.04
N ARG A 72 -6.85 -6.60 2.79
CA ARG A 72 -5.74 -7.53 3.03
C ARG A 72 -6.21 -8.77 3.82
N PRO A 73 -5.50 -9.90 3.76
CA PRO A 73 -5.79 -11.04 4.64
C PRO A 73 -5.98 -10.63 6.10
N CYS A 74 -6.96 -11.21 6.77
CA CYS A 74 -7.45 -10.89 8.11
C CYS A 74 -8.36 -9.65 8.21
N TYR A 75 -8.74 -9.04 7.08
CA TYR A 75 -9.64 -7.88 7.06
C TYR A 75 -10.90 -8.17 6.25
N GLN A 76 -12.05 -7.71 6.77
CA GLN A 76 -13.39 -7.90 6.17
C GLN A 76 -13.66 -9.37 5.80
N SER A 77 -14.02 -9.63 4.55
CA SER A 77 -14.31 -10.98 4.04
C SER A 77 -13.09 -11.69 3.45
N THR A 78 -11.88 -11.10 3.55
CA THR A 78 -10.64 -11.75 3.17
C THR A 78 -10.08 -12.52 4.37
N PRO A 79 -10.10 -13.88 4.34
CA PRO A 79 -9.74 -14.68 5.49
C PRO A 79 -8.25 -14.57 5.83
N PRO A 80 -7.85 -15.00 7.05
CA PRO A 80 -6.45 -15.18 7.40
C PRO A 80 -5.75 -16.13 6.44
N LEU A 81 -4.46 -15.87 6.19
CA LEU A 81 -3.61 -16.82 5.46
C LEU A 81 -3.46 -18.13 6.22
N PRO A 82 -3.21 -19.26 5.52
CA PRO A 82 -2.73 -20.48 6.16
C PRO A 82 -1.51 -20.17 7.04
N ALA A 83 -1.23 -21.04 7.99
CA ALA A 83 -0.16 -20.84 8.98
C ALA A 83 1.13 -20.32 8.30
N THR A 84 1.74 -19.30 8.92
CA THR A 84 3.02 -18.70 8.53
C THR A 84 4.08 -19.77 8.24
N LEU A 85 4.75 -19.66 7.12
CA LEU A 85 5.84 -20.58 6.76
C LEU A 85 6.96 -20.49 7.80
N ALA A 86 7.62 -21.62 8.06
CA ALA A 86 8.81 -21.62 8.92
C ALA A 86 9.81 -20.56 8.43
N HIS A 87 10.27 -19.70 9.36
CA HIS A 87 11.20 -18.60 9.08
C HIS A 87 10.64 -17.44 8.22
N SER A 88 9.33 -17.30 8.09
CA SER A 88 8.67 -16.15 7.48
C SER A 88 7.97 -15.29 8.54
N SER A 89 7.64 -14.06 8.20
CA SER A 89 6.88 -13.15 9.05
C SER A 89 5.51 -12.83 8.44
N PHE A 90 4.64 -12.19 9.21
CA PHE A 90 3.28 -11.86 8.79
C PHE A 90 3.24 -11.00 7.52
N ILE A 91 4.07 -9.94 7.45
CA ILE A 91 4.20 -9.06 6.29
C ILE A 91 4.79 -9.79 5.08
N GLN A 92 5.80 -10.65 5.32
CA GLN A 92 6.42 -11.44 4.26
C GLN A 92 5.42 -12.41 3.62
N ASP A 93 4.59 -13.07 4.42
CA ASP A 93 3.56 -13.98 3.91
C ASP A 93 2.47 -13.26 3.15
N GLN A 94 2.02 -12.10 3.64
CA GLN A 94 1.06 -11.27 2.90
C GLN A 94 1.64 -10.75 1.58
N GLY A 95 2.90 -10.32 1.55
CA GLY A 95 3.57 -9.91 0.32
C GLY A 95 3.69 -11.04 -0.70
N ARG A 96 4.02 -12.24 -0.24
CA ARG A 96 4.07 -13.44 -1.09
C ARG A 96 2.68 -13.79 -1.63
N TYR A 97 1.66 -13.75 -0.79
CA TYR A 97 0.29 -14.05 -1.20
C TYR A 97 -0.25 -13.01 -2.19
N LEU A 98 0.03 -11.74 -1.95
CA LEU A 98 -0.31 -10.67 -2.89
C LEU A 98 0.35 -10.91 -4.25
N HIS A 99 1.65 -11.25 -4.28
CA HIS A 99 2.40 -11.52 -5.49
C HIS A 99 1.91 -12.77 -6.25
N GLN A 100 1.73 -13.89 -5.54
CA GLN A 100 1.50 -15.20 -6.17
C GLN A 100 0.02 -15.48 -6.48
N THR A 101 -0.91 -14.86 -5.76
CA THR A 101 -2.33 -15.21 -5.84
C THR A 101 -3.20 -14.01 -6.23
N ILE A 102 -3.14 -12.91 -5.48
CA ILE A 102 -4.09 -11.81 -5.67
C ILE A 102 -3.81 -11.05 -6.97
N LEU A 103 -2.57 -10.57 -7.17
CA LEU A 103 -2.26 -9.75 -8.35
C LEU A 103 -2.39 -10.51 -9.68
N PRO A 104 -1.94 -11.77 -9.81
CA PRO A 104 -2.19 -12.56 -11.02
C PRO A 104 -3.68 -12.76 -11.30
N PHE A 105 -4.48 -12.98 -10.25
CA PHE A 105 -5.93 -13.10 -10.39
C PHE A 105 -6.56 -11.79 -10.87
N LEU A 106 -6.26 -10.66 -10.24
CA LEU A 106 -6.78 -9.36 -10.64
C LEU A 106 -6.35 -8.98 -12.06
N TRP A 107 -5.11 -9.28 -12.44
CA TRP A 107 -4.61 -9.08 -13.79
C TRP A 107 -5.40 -9.88 -14.82
N LYS A 108 -5.57 -11.17 -14.59
CA LYS A 108 -6.31 -12.07 -15.47
C LYS A 108 -7.77 -11.63 -15.63
N GLN A 109 -8.40 -11.16 -14.56
CA GLN A 109 -9.81 -10.76 -14.59
C GLN A 109 -10.05 -9.42 -15.26
N HIS A 110 -9.12 -8.47 -15.13
CA HIS A 110 -9.40 -7.08 -15.44
C HIS A 110 -8.58 -6.48 -16.58
N ALA A 111 -7.40 -7.04 -16.90
CA ALA A 111 -6.47 -6.42 -17.84
C ALA A 111 -7.12 -6.10 -19.19
N SER A 112 -7.78 -7.07 -19.83
CA SER A 112 -8.39 -6.90 -21.13
C SER A 112 -9.66 -6.04 -21.08
N SER A 113 -10.53 -6.28 -20.08
CA SER A 113 -11.82 -5.57 -19.99
C SER A 113 -11.65 -4.08 -19.67
N LEU A 114 -10.62 -3.74 -18.90
CA LEU A 114 -10.30 -2.36 -18.54
C LEU A 114 -9.31 -1.69 -19.51
N ASP A 115 -8.75 -2.44 -20.46
CA ASP A 115 -7.74 -1.95 -21.40
C ASP A 115 -6.53 -1.31 -20.66
N VAL A 116 -5.95 -2.08 -19.74
CA VAL A 116 -4.77 -1.67 -18.95
C VAL A 116 -3.54 -2.45 -19.39
N SER A 117 -2.38 -1.81 -19.27
CA SER A 117 -1.09 -2.35 -19.75
C SER A 117 -0.20 -2.92 -18.64
N SER A 118 -0.50 -2.59 -17.38
CA SER A 118 0.30 -2.98 -16.22
C SER A 118 -0.45 -2.78 -14.92
N ILE A 119 0.03 -3.38 -13.84
CA ILE A 119 -0.37 -3.07 -12.45
C ILE A 119 0.59 -2.05 -11.86
N PHE A 120 0.05 -1.13 -11.06
CA PHE A 120 0.78 -0.23 -10.19
C PHE A 120 0.26 -0.40 -8.75
N LEU A 121 1.14 -0.61 -7.76
CA LEU A 121 0.73 -0.70 -6.36
C LEU A 121 0.74 0.68 -5.70
N TYR A 122 -0.37 1.05 -5.07
CA TYR A 122 -0.46 2.20 -4.18
C TYR A 122 -0.70 1.73 -2.76
N ALA A 123 0.26 1.92 -1.87
CA ALA A 123 0.25 1.26 -0.58
C ALA A 123 0.60 2.20 0.57
N HIS A 124 -0.13 2.05 1.69
CA HIS A 124 0.04 2.88 2.89
C HIS A 124 0.49 2.04 4.09
N SER A 125 1.44 2.57 4.89
CA SER A 125 1.87 2.02 6.18
C SER A 125 2.27 0.53 6.06
N ILE A 126 1.68 -0.39 6.81
CA ILE A 126 1.95 -1.83 6.70
C ILE A 126 1.72 -2.35 5.27
N GLY A 127 0.70 -1.81 4.57
CA GLY A 127 0.51 -2.07 3.14
C GLY A 127 1.72 -1.70 2.30
N GLY A 128 2.43 -0.61 2.65
CA GLY A 128 3.68 -0.19 2.02
C GLY A 128 4.80 -1.22 2.21
N ALA A 129 4.95 -1.76 3.42
CA ALA A 129 5.91 -2.84 3.68
C ALA A 129 5.58 -4.10 2.87
N ILE A 130 4.29 -4.47 2.79
CA ILE A 130 3.80 -5.58 1.97
C ILE A 130 4.09 -5.34 0.48
N ALA A 131 3.88 -4.11 -0.02
CA ALA A 131 4.18 -3.75 -1.40
C ALA A 131 5.67 -3.87 -1.75
N VAL A 132 6.57 -3.52 -0.83
CA VAL A 132 8.03 -3.71 -1.00
C VAL A 132 8.35 -5.20 -1.10
N VAL A 133 7.82 -6.05 -0.21
CA VAL A 133 8.01 -7.50 -0.30
C VAL A 133 7.44 -8.04 -1.62
N THR A 134 6.24 -7.63 -2.00
CA THR A 134 5.59 -8.04 -3.26
C THR A 134 6.43 -7.68 -4.48
N ALA A 135 6.91 -6.45 -4.56
CA ALA A 135 7.71 -5.97 -5.69
C ALA A 135 9.08 -6.68 -5.79
N SER A 136 9.71 -6.96 -4.64
CA SER A 136 10.97 -7.71 -4.62
C SER A 136 10.84 -9.14 -5.13
N LEU A 137 9.70 -9.79 -4.84
CA LEU A 137 9.42 -11.14 -5.28
C LEU A 137 9.04 -11.20 -6.76
N HIS A 138 8.48 -10.09 -7.30
CA HIS A 138 8.05 -10.03 -8.69
C HIS A 138 9.21 -10.26 -9.66
N GLU A 139 10.35 -9.61 -9.44
CA GLU A 139 11.52 -9.73 -10.32
C GLU A 139 12.39 -10.95 -10.02
N SER A 140 12.39 -11.44 -8.78
CA SER A 140 13.15 -12.62 -8.37
C SER A 140 12.58 -13.95 -8.86
N LEU A 141 11.32 -13.95 -9.34
CA LEU A 141 10.64 -15.15 -9.81
C LEU A 141 10.59 -15.19 -11.34
N GLN A 142 10.80 -16.37 -11.86
CA GLN A 142 10.98 -16.81 -13.25
C GLN A 142 10.20 -16.04 -14.33
N GLN A 143 10.85 -15.77 -15.45
CA GLN A 143 10.19 -15.32 -16.69
C GLN A 143 9.38 -16.47 -17.34
N PRO A 144 8.17 -16.22 -17.90
CA PRO A 144 7.51 -14.92 -17.95
C PRO A 144 6.83 -14.53 -16.64
N ALA A 145 6.81 -13.23 -16.32
CA ALA A 145 6.16 -12.71 -15.15
C ALA A 145 4.64 -13.00 -15.14
N LEU A 146 4.08 -13.31 -13.98
CA LEU A 146 2.64 -13.63 -13.82
C LEU A 146 1.72 -12.46 -14.17
N TYR A 147 2.22 -11.24 -14.07
CA TYR A 147 1.57 -9.98 -14.42
C TYR A 147 2.63 -8.89 -14.61
N PRO A 148 2.39 -7.87 -15.42
CA PRO A 148 3.33 -6.75 -15.57
C PRO A 148 3.17 -5.78 -14.38
N LEU A 149 4.18 -5.63 -13.54
CA LEU A 149 4.26 -4.62 -12.49
C LEU A 149 5.10 -3.43 -13.00
N CYS A 150 4.54 -2.23 -13.06
CA CYS A 150 5.28 -1.05 -13.54
C CYS A 150 5.91 -0.22 -12.43
N GLY A 151 5.37 -0.26 -11.21
CA GLY A 151 5.91 0.51 -10.10
C GLY A 151 5.10 0.38 -8.83
N ILE A 152 5.63 0.98 -7.76
CA ILE A 152 4.97 1.08 -6.45
C ILE A 152 5.03 2.50 -5.93
N SER A 153 3.95 2.95 -5.27
CA SER A 153 3.92 4.16 -4.44
C SER A 153 3.67 3.74 -2.99
N ILE A 154 4.55 4.14 -2.11
CA ILE A 154 4.50 3.79 -0.69
C ILE A 154 4.50 5.03 0.18
N SER A 155 3.60 5.08 1.16
CA SER A 155 3.48 6.16 2.14
C SER A 155 3.46 5.62 3.57
N GLY A 156 3.88 6.41 4.56
CA GLY A 156 3.71 6.09 5.97
C GLY A 156 4.45 4.82 6.46
N VAL A 157 5.57 4.45 5.84
CA VAL A 157 6.45 3.38 6.30
C VAL A 157 7.90 3.85 6.22
N GLY A 158 8.75 3.39 7.12
CA GLY A 158 10.16 3.78 7.16
C GLY A 158 11.07 2.65 7.63
N SER A 159 12.34 2.96 7.84
CA SER A 159 13.35 2.03 8.36
C SER A 159 13.52 2.08 9.88
N ASN A 160 13.24 3.23 10.49
CA ASN A 160 13.47 3.49 11.90
C ASN A 160 12.17 3.85 12.61
N VAL A 161 11.66 2.96 13.43
CA VAL A 161 10.45 3.17 14.23
C VAL A 161 10.71 4.23 15.29
N LYS A 162 9.81 5.22 15.44
CA LYS A 162 9.77 6.02 16.66
C LYS A 162 9.40 5.09 17.81
N ARG A 163 10.28 4.97 18.80
CA ARG A 163 10.02 4.13 19.97
C ARG A 163 8.72 4.56 20.64
N LEU A 164 7.67 3.81 20.37
CA LEU A 164 6.59 3.69 21.33
C LEU A 164 7.22 3.05 22.59
N PRO A 165 6.70 3.29 23.81
CA PRO A 165 7.16 2.56 24.99
C PRO A 165 6.77 1.07 24.87
N MET A 166 7.42 0.39 23.92
CA MET A 166 7.23 -1.03 23.59
C MET A 166 7.99 -1.93 24.59
N GLU A 167 8.62 -1.36 25.61
CA GLU A 167 9.24 -2.12 26.71
C GLU A 167 8.21 -3.02 27.42
N GLU A 168 6.91 -2.70 27.28
CA GLU A 168 5.80 -3.54 27.75
C GLU A 168 5.42 -4.67 26.77
N PHE A 169 5.88 -4.64 25.51
CA PHE A 169 5.61 -5.65 24.48
C PHE A 169 6.68 -6.75 24.39
N ASN A 170 7.37 -7.05 25.46
CA ASN A 170 8.22 -8.25 25.52
C ASN A 170 7.36 -9.52 25.57
N MET A 171 6.46 -9.65 24.56
CA MET A 171 5.49 -10.74 24.46
C MET A 171 6.03 -11.83 23.53
N ASP A 172 5.91 -13.06 23.98
CA ASP A 172 6.17 -14.25 23.18
C ASP A 172 5.24 -14.27 21.94
N LEU A 173 5.82 -14.32 20.75
CA LEU A 173 5.08 -14.36 19.47
C LEU A 173 3.99 -15.43 19.44
N GLN A 174 4.25 -16.60 20.06
CA GLN A 174 3.25 -17.66 20.13
C GLN A 174 2.03 -17.25 20.96
N LYS A 175 2.22 -16.36 21.94
CA LYS A 175 1.13 -15.84 22.76
C LYS A 175 0.35 -14.71 22.09
N MET A 176 0.89 -14.12 21.01
CA MET A 176 0.22 -13.06 20.26
C MET A 176 -0.67 -13.59 19.14
N LYS A 177 -0.50 -14.86 18.77
CA LYS A 177 -1.16 -15.45 17.60
C LYS A 177 -2.68 -15.40 17.72
N GLY A 178 -3.31 -14.75 16.72
CA GLY A 178 -4.76 -14.62 16.65
C GLY A 178 -5.36 -13.61 17.64
N ILE A 179 -4.54 -12.87 18.41
CA ILE A 179 -5.04 -11.79 19.28
C ILE A 179 -5.14 -10.51 18.46
N SER A 180 -6.30 -9.87 18.50
CA SER A 180 -6.53 -8.58 17.89
C SER A 180 -6.60 -7.44 18.92
N LEU A 181 -6.28 -6.24 18.46
CA LEU A 181 -6.36 -5.00 19.22
C LEU A 181 -7.22 -3.99 18.44
N ARG A 182 -8.13 -3.32 19.15
CA ARG A 182 -8.82 -2.13 18.66
C ARG A 182 -8.30 -0.91 19.42
N PHE A 183 -7.74 0.04 18.72
CA PHE A 183 -7.30 1.29 19.34
C PHE A 183 -8.53 2.15 19.75
N PRO A 184 -8.48 2.87 20.87
CA PRO A 184 -9.46 3.92 21.13
C PRO A 184 -9.43 4.97 20.02
N ASN A 185 -10.59 5.40 19.51
CA ASN A 185 -10.68 6.31 18.36
C ASN A 185 -9.83 7.57 18.54
N ALA A 186 -9.98 8.27 19.67
CA ALA A 186 -9.23 9.50 19.93
C ALA A 186 -7.70 9.27 19.94
N GLN A 187 -7.22 8.14 20.43
CA GLN A 187 -5.80 7.80 20.41
C GLN A 187 -5.33 7.50 18.98
N LYS A 188 -6.13 6.78 18.21
CA LYS A 188 -5.84 6.51 16.80
C LYS A 188 -5.78 7.79 15.99
N ASP A 189 -6.76 8.71 16.17
CA ASP A 189 -6.80 9.99 15.47
C ASP A 189 -5.53 10.82 15.73
N VAL A 190 -5.10 10.91 16.97
CA VAL A 190 -3.85 11.62 17.33
C VAL A 190 -2.63 10.98 16.66
N MET A 191 -2.55 9.65 16.67
CA MET A 191 -1.41 8.95 16.06
C MET A 191 -1.41 9.07 14.54
N MET A 192 -2.58 8.99 13.89
CA MET A 192 -2.68 8.89 12.45
C MET A 192 -2.78 10.24 11.74
N LEU A 193 -3.43 11.23 12.37
CA LEU A 193 -3.72 12.52 11.77
C LEU A 193 -2.84 13.66 12.34
N GLY A 194 -2.19 13.44 13.50
CA GLY A 194 -1.31 14.44 14.13
C GLY A 194 -2.03 15.70 14.59
N PRO A 195 -1.36 16.88 14.54
CA PRO A 195 -1.94 18.17 14.91
C PRO A 195 -3.19 18.55 14.11
N SER A 196 -4.17 19.19 14.76
CA SER A 196 -5.48 19.50 14.19
C SER A 196 -5.48 20.46 12.99
N ASN A 197 -4.38 21.14 12.73
CA ASN A 197 -4.21 22.02 11.56
C ASN A 197 -3.75 21.26 10.30
N LEU A 198 -3.54 19.95 10.35
CA LEU A 198 -3.08 19.13 9.23
C LEU A 198 -4.22 18.44 8.47
N TYR A 199 -5.43 18.43 9.01
CA TYR A 199 -6.58 17.74 8.44
C TYR A 199 -7.88 18.55 8.58
N ASP A 200 -8.85 18.26 7.72
CA ASP A 200 -10.21 18.77 7.88
C ASP A 200 -10.88 18.05 9.08
N PRO A 201 -11.41 18.76 10.09
CA PRO A 201 -12.11 18.13 11.21
C PRO A 201 -13.27 17.21 10.81
N ALA A 202 -13.80 17.34 9.60
CA ALA A 202 -14.84 16.46 9.08
C ALA A 202 -14.38 15.01 8.97
N ILE A 203 -13.06 14.75 8.78
CA ILE A 203 -12.51 13.40 8.69
C ILE A 203 -12.69 12.61 9.99
N LEU A 204 -12.71 13.27 11.13
CA LEU A 204 -12.92 12.64 12.44
C LEU A 204 -14.29 11.94 12.55
N LYS A 205 -15.29 12.36 11.74
CA LYS A 205 -16.60 11.69 11.67
C LYS A 205 -16.51 10.32 11.00
N GLN A 206 -15.40 10.03 10.30
CA GLN A 206 -15.17 8.76 9.63
C GLN A 206 -14.42 7.77 10.49
N THR A 207 -13.80 8.20 11.61
CA THR A 207 -12.91 7.38 12.43
C THR A 207 -13.55 6.04 12.82
N GLU A 208 -14.78 6.06 13.34
CA GLU A 208 -15.47 4.83 13.76
C GLU A 208 -15.72 3.86 12.59
N ARG A 209 -16.10 4.37 11.42
CA ARG A 209 -16.32 3.55 10.21
C ARG A 209 -15.03 2.97 9.66
N LEU A 210 -13.96 3.76 9.68
CA LEU A 210 -12.65 3.35 9.14
C LEU A 210 -11.82 2.51 10.12
N GLN A 211 -12.27 2.42 11.39
CA GLN A 211 -11.56 1.72 12.44
C GLN A 211 -11.83 0.22 12.40
N HIS A 212 -10.78 -0.58 12.26
CA HIS A 212 -10.82 -2.04 12.36
C HIS A 212 -9.83 -2.55 13.40
N GLU A 213 -10.04 -3.77 13.85
CA GLU A 213 -9.06 -4.47 14.69
C GLU A 213 -7.79 -4.77 13.87
N ILE A 214 -6.67 -4.85 14.55
CA ILE A 214 -5.39 -5.23 13.99
C ILE A 214 -4.81 -6.39 14.81
N LEU A 215 -4.21 -7.37 14.15
CA LEU A 215 -3.56 -8.47 14.83
C LEU A 215 -2.26 -8.02 15.52
N LEU A 216 -1.99 -8.52 16.72
CA LEU A 216 -0.74 -8.24 17.42
C LEU A 216 0.47 -8.75 16.66
N GLU A 217 0.34 -9.86 15.92
CA GLU A 217 1.39 -10.39 15.04
C GLU A 217 1.78 -9.38 13.96
N GLU A 218 0.80 -8.67 13.38
CA GLU A 218 1.02 -7.64 12.38
C GLU A 218 1.75 -6.43 12.97
N LEU A 219 1.32 -5.99 14.15
CA LEU A 219 1.98 -4.90 14.90
C LEU A 219 3.41 -5.27 15.30
N TYR A 220 3.62 -6.50 15.75
CA TYR A 220 4.95 -6.98 16.11
C TYR A 220 5.87 -7.01 14.89
N ASP A 221 5.38 -7.51 13.75
CA ASP A 221 6.20 -7.57 12.54
C ASP A 221 6.65 -6.18 12.10
N ILE A 222 5.72 -5.23 11.94
CA ILE A 222 6.07 -3.89 11.44
C ILE A 222 6.98 -3.09 12.39
N ASN A 223 6.83 -3.27 13.71
CA ASN A 223 7.57 -2.49 14.69
C ASN A 223 8.88 -3.15 15.14
N VAL A 224 8.99 -4.47 15.07
CA VAL A 224 10.12 -5.23 15.61
C VAL A 224 10.92 -5.95 14.54
N LEU A 225 10.26 -6.68 13.64
CA LEU A 225 10.96 -7.51 12.65
C LEU A 225 11.30 -6.75 11.36
N TRP A 226 10.39 -5.89 10.86
CA TRP A 226 10.58 -5.13 9.64
C TRP A 226 11.89 -4.33 9.61
N PRO A 227 12.32 -3.62 10.66
CA PRO A 227 13.57 -2.90 10.66
C PRO A 227 14.80 -3.76 10.35
N ASP A 228 14.76 -5.04 10.68
CA ASP A 228 15.88 -5.96 10.47
C ASP A 228 15.94 -6.51 9.04
N TYR A 229 14.79 -6.65 8.36
CA TYR A 229 14.78 -7.35 7.06
C TYR A 229 14.37 -6.49 5.85
N TRP A 230 13.78 -5.30 6.04
CA TRP A 230 13.25 -4.48 4.94
C TRP A 230 14.26 -4.21 3.82
N ARG A 231 15.51 -3.92 4.21
CA ARG A 231 16.59 -3.58 3.25
C ARG A 231 16.88 -4.72 2.28
N LYS A 232 16.78 -5.97 2.75
CA LYS A 232 16.95 -7.15 1.90
C LYS A 232 15.91 -7.18 0.78
N TYR A 233 14.65 -6.88 1.10
CA TYR A 233 13.59 -6.84 0.09
C TYR A 233 13.69 -5.60 -0.79
N ALA A 234 13.90 -4.43 -0.21
CA ALA A 234 14.05 -3.19 -0.97
C ALA A 234 15.17 -3.27 -2.03
N ALA A 235 16.28 -3.95 -1.70
CA ALA A 235 17.42 -4.13 -2.60
C ALA A 235 17.09 -4.96 -3.86
N GLU A 236 16.05 -5.79 -3.82
CA GLU A 236 15.62 -6.63 -4.95
C GLU A 236 14.50 -6.02 -5.79
N VAL A 237 13.95 -4.86 -5.40
CA VAL A 237 12.92 -4.17 -6.18
C VAL A 237 13.53 -3.56 -7.44
N GLU A 238 13.06 -3.96 -8.61
CA GLU A 238 13.54 -3.47 -9.91
C GLU A 238 12.59 -2.45 -10.59
N VAL A 239 11.33 -2.37 -10.13
CA VAL A 239 10.34 -1.43 -10.66
C VAL A 239 10.55 -0.01 -10.12
N SER A 240 9.86 0.98 -10.71
CA SER A 240 9.92 2.37 -10.23
C SER A 240 9.27 2.51 -8.85
N VAL A 241 9.87 3.31 -7.97
CA VAL A 241 9.43 3.53 -6.59
C VAL A 241 9.16 5.00 -6.32
N LEU A 242 7.94 5.32 -5.88
CA LEU A 242 7.59 6.61 -5.30
C LEU A 242 7.45 6.44 -3.79
N TYR A 243 8.27 7.13 -3.01
CA TYR A 243 8.26 7.08 -1.55
C TYR A 243 7.88 8.42 -0.93
N THR A 244 6.93 8.43 0.00
CA THR A 244 6.52 9.63 0.71
C THR A 244 6.35 9.37 2.20
N LEU A 245 7.02 10.16 3.05
CA LEU A 245 6.87 10.11 4.49
C LEU A 245 6.44 11.48 5.02
N GLY A 246 5.42 11.51 5.89
CA GLY A 246 4.91 12.74 6.45
C GLY A 246 5.87 13.37 7.46
N GLU A 247 6.01 14.70 7.44
CA GLU A 247 6.80 15.43 8.43
C GLU A 247 6.32 15.21 9.87
N TYR A 248 5.02 15.02 10.05
CA TYR A 248 4.38 14.75 11.33
C TYR A 248 3.99 13.28 11.50
N ASP A 249 4.63 12.38 10.74
CA ASP A 249 4.44 10.95 10.99
C ASP A 249 4.83 10.61 12.42
N SER A 250 3.90 10.04 13.19
CA SER A 250 4.10 9.75 14.61
C SER A 250 4.76 8.39 14.85
N LEU A 251 4.80 7.52 13.84
CA LEU A 251 5.25 6.13 13.97
C LEU A 251 6.70 5.95 13.52
N TRP A 252 7.17 6.75 12.57
CA TRP A 252 8.49 6.62 11.95
C TRP A 252 9.37 7.84 12.20
N ASN A 253 10.67 7.63 12.40
CA ASN A 253 11.63 8.71 12.29
C ASN A 253 11.59 9.25 10.88
N ASN A 254 11.46 10.58 10.75
CA ASN A 254 11.04 11.23 9.51
C ASN A 254 11.86 12.49 9.19
N THR A 255 13.14 12.48 9.55
CA THR A 255 14.07 13.51 9.05
C THR A 255 14.31 13.32 7.55
N ASP A 256 14.86 14.35 6.91
CA ASP A 256 15.25 14.23 5.48
C ASP A 256 16.30 13.13 5.28
N GLN A 257 17.12 12.85 6.30
CA GLN A 257 18.10 11.77 6.25
C GLN A 257 17.42 10.40 6.34
N ASP A 258 16.43 10.21 7.23
CA ASP A 258 15.66 8.94 7.31
C ASP A 258 14.98 8.63 5.98
N VAL A 259 14.41 9.65 5.30
CA VAL A 259 13.79 9.48 3.98
C VAL A 259 14.83 9.08 2.93
N LYS A 260 16.01 9.70 2.92
CA LYS A 260 17.11 9.36 2.02
C LYS A 260 17.65 7.95 2.28
N ASP A 261 17.81 7.57 3.54
CA ASP A 261 18.34 6.26 3.93
C ASP A 261 17.39 5.11 3.54
N PHE A 262 16.07 5.34 3.68
CA PHE A 262 15.08 4.38 3.21
C PHE A 262 15.09 4.27 1.68
N ALA A 263 15.09 5.40 0.97
CA ALA A 263 15.16 5.44 -0.49
C ALA A 263 16.42 4.76 -1.05
N ALA A 264 17.56 4.93 -0.38
CA ALA A 264 18.83 4.30 -0.76
C ALA A 264 18.82 2.77 -0.65
N GLY A 265 17.82 2.17 0.00
CA GLY A 265 17.63 0.72 0.03
C GLY A 265 17.23 0.12 -1.31
N PHE A 266 16.59 0.88 -2.19
CA PHE A 266 16.07 0.44 -3.49
C PHE A 266 17.13 0.48 -4.60
N VAL A 267 18.23 -0.26 -4.42
CA VAL A 267 19.43 -0.16 -5.25
C VAL A 267 19.26 -0.65 -6.68
N LYS A 268 18.30 -1.55 -6.94
CA LYS A 268 17.99 -2.07 -8.27
C LYS A 268 16.81 -1.37 -8.95
N ALA A 269 16.12 -0.48 -8.23
CA ALA A 269 14.92 0.15 -8.76
C ALA A 269 15.21 0.97 -10.03
N THR A 270 14.29 0.86 -10.99
CA THR A 270 14.35 1.61 -12.26
C THR A 270 14.48 3.12 -12.03
N SER A 271 13.73 3.64 -11.07
CA SER A 271 13.80 5.01 -10.58
C SER A 271 13.30 5.06 -9.14
N VAL A 272 13.83 5.98 -8.36
CA VAL A 272 13.37 6.23 -6.98
C VAL A 272 13.11 7.72 -6.83
N GLU A 273 11.85 8.06 -6.58
CA GLU A 273 11.49 9.38 -6.09
C GLU A 273 11.13 9.30 -4.62
N ALA A 274 11.79 10.07 -3.79
CA ALA A 274 11.55 10.08 -2.34
C ALA A 274 11.32 11.50 -1.84
N LYS A 275 10.33 11.66 -0.96
CA LYS A 275 9.99 12.96 -0.41
C LYS A 275 9.54 12.87 1.05
N ARG A 276 10.13 13.72 1.90
CA ARG A 276 9.52 14.13 3.15
C ARG A 276 8.45 15.17 2.83
N LEU A 277 7.18 14.85 3.05
CA LEU A 277 6.08 15.76 2.76
C LEU A 277 5.83 16.66 3.98
N LEU A 278 6.08 17.96 3.78
CA LEU A 278 5.91 18.96 4.85
C LEU A 278 4.42 19.08 5.24
N LEU A 279 4.18 19.34 6.52
CA LEU A 279 2.83 19.51 7.08
C LEU A 279 1.90 18.33 6.76
N ALA A 280 2.44 17.13 6.72
CA ALA A 280 1.69 15.90 6.50
C ALA A 280 1.83 14.93 7.68
N PRO A 281 0.73 14.31 8.14
CA PRO A 281 0.74 13.32 9.21
C PRO A 281 1.09 11.91 8.69
N HIS A 282 0.90 10.86 9.53
CA HIS A 282 1.04 9.48 9.11
C HIS A 282 0.05 9.11 8.00
N CYS A 283 -1.26 9.32 8.22
CA CYS A 283 -2.30 9.12 7.21
C CYS A 283 -2.39 10.34 6.29
N ILE A 284 -1.46 10.46 5.36
CA ILE A 284 -1.39 11.59 4.42
C ILE A 284 -2.66 11.67 3.58
N GLU A 285 -3.21 10.54 3.20
CA GLU A 285 -4.42 10.36 2.40
C GLU A 285 -5.69 10.93 3.07
N HIS A 286 -5.65 11.15 4.39
CA HIS A 286 -6.73 11.72 5.19
C HIS A 286 -6.43 13.15 5.66
N SER A 287 -5.39 13.77 5.12
CA SER A 287 -4.93 15.11 5.50
C SER A 287 -5.22 16.14 4.40
N LEU A 288 -4.94 17.40 4.69
CA LEU A 288 -4.99 18.49 3.68
C LEU A 288 -4.02 18.28 2.52
N GLN A 289 -3.05 17.38 2.64
CA GLN A 289 -2.09 17.01 1.58
C GLN A 289 -2.58 15.85 0.70
N ALA A 290 -3.75 15.26 0.98
CA ALA A 290 -4.26 14.07 0.30
C ALA A 290 -4.31 14.20 -1.21
N THR A 291 -4.95 15.26 -1.72
CA THR A 291 -5.08 15.47 -3.18
C THR A 291 -3.73 15.59 -3.87
N GLY A 292 -2.77 16.30 -3.26
CA GLY A 292 -1.42 16.46 -3.81
C GLY A 292 -0.66 15.14 -3.88
N LEU A 293 -0.75 14.31 -2.84
CA LEU A 293 -0.16 12.97 -2.81
C LEU A 293 -0.78 12.07 -3.89
N ILE A 294 -2.10 12.02 -3.96
CA ILE A 294 -2.81 11.13 -4.89
C ILE A 294 -2.53 11.54 -6.35
N LEU A 295 -2.56 12.84 -6.67
CA LEU A 295 -2.18 13.34 -8.01
C LEU A 295 -0.77 12.91 -8.41
N ARG A 296 0.19 13.05 -7.50
CA ARG A 296 1.56 12.63 -7.73
C ARG A 296 1.65 11.12 -7.94
N THR A 297 0.95 10.33 -7.12
CA THR A 297 0.89 8.87 -7.26
C THR A 297 0.34 8.45 -8.63
N PHE A 298 -0.76 9.04 -9.07
CA PHE A 298 -1.33 8.72 -10.39
C PHE A 298 -0.43 9.18 -11.54
N GLY A 299 0.19 10.36 -11.43
CA GLY A 299 1.17 10.84 -12.42
C GLY A 299 2.35 9.88 -12.53
N PHE A 300 2.91 9.47 -11.41
CA PHE A 300 4.01 8.51 -11.36
C PHE A 300 3.60 7.12 -11.87
N ALA A 301 2.36 6.68 -11.62
CA ALA A 301 1.83 5.43 -12.14
C ALA A 301 1.76 5.43 -13.68
N ILE A 302 1.30 6.53 -14.28
CA ILE A 302 1.27 6.70 -15.74
C ILE A 302 2.69 6.67 -16.30
N GLU A 303 3.60 7.43 -15.72
CA GLU A 303 5.00 7.48 -16.14
C GLU A 303 5.66 6.11 -16.09
N SER A 304 5.50 5.39 -14.96
CA SER A 304 6.03 4.05 -14.77
C SER A 304 5.47 3.04 -15.78
N ALA A 305 4.18 3.12 -16.09
CA ALA A 305 3.55 2.27 -17.11
C ALA A 305 4.10 2.54 -18.51
N VAL A 306 4.33 3.81 -18.86
CA VAL A 306 4.96 4.20 -20.13
C VAL A 306 6.41 3.70 -20.19
N GLN A 307 7.18 3.87 -19.12
CA GLN A 307 8.57 3.38 -19.05
C GLN A 307 8.65 1.87 -19.25
N LEU A 308 7.77 1.09 -18.59
CA LEU A 308 7.70 -0.36 -18.78
C LEU A 308 7.38 -0.73 -20.22
N LYS A 309 6.39 -0.08 -20.84
CA LYS A 309 6.03 -0.30 -22.25
C LYS A 309 7.19 -0.04 -23.20
N LEU A 310 7.90 1.09 -23.02
CA LEU A 310 9.02 1.46 -23.90
C LEU A 310 10.19 0.49 -23.78
N ARG A 311 10.49 0.01 -22.57
CA ARG A 311 11.53 -1.00 -22.35
C ARG A 311 11.21 -2.33 -23.03
N THR A 312 9.98 -2.81 -22.90
CA THR A 312 9.55 -4.05 -23.58
C THR A 312 9.65 -3.96 -25.10
N LEU A 313 9.38 -2.79 -25.68
CA LEU A 313 9.53 -2.55 -27.13
C LEU A 313 11.00 -2.46 -27.58
N SER A 314 11.92 -2.08 -26.69
CA SER A 314 13.35 -1.94 -27.02
C SER A 314 14.12 -3.27 -26.89
N CYS A 315 13.54 -4.29 -26.27
CA CYS A 315 14.16 -5.60 -26.08
C CYS A 315 13.64 -6.69 -27.04
N GLY A 316 12.67 -6.38 -27.88
CA GLY A 316 12.11 -7.24 -28.93
C GLY A 316 12.44 -6.72 -30.33
#